data_c39c9b97a13a77169cbf40025870181c
#
_entry.id   c39c9b97a13a77169cbf40025870181c
#
_cell.length_a   1.000
_cell.length_b   1.000
_cell.length_c   1.000
_cell.angle_alpha   90.00
_cell.angle_beta   90.00
_cell.angle_gamma   90.00
#
_symmetry.space_group_name_H-M   'P 1'
#
loop_
_entity.id
_entity.type
_entity.pdbx_description
1 polymer ?
#
loop_
_entity_poly.entity_id
_entity_poly.type
_entity_poly.pdbx_seq_one_letter_code
_entity_poly.pdbx_strand_id
1 'polypeptide(L)'
;LDRKNGFQLELTPVANLPASRLAVTSGSVNGAVADLLWAQARFEDGAPHLYVPFSSQIGDIVVAEDSDIHAVADLAGTRIGVAGGPDSKGWILLQKVAEQQGIKLAESAEVQFAAPPLLSQALRRSQVDVIITYWHFAARLTGEGGWRSAFRMSDLLAAIKLDRNLPVLGYVFPADWADDHRGLMDRFARSLQQAKKELSDSERFWQRLRPLMGEPDDAVFQSLRKGFVAGVPLPLTDQRIADLHRLLALTGANPDNRMPADLFHRGQP
;
A
#
# COMPACT_ATOMS: atom_id res chain seq x y z
N LEU A 1 -10.85 19.41 -9.59
CA LEU A 1 -11.90 18.43 -9.24
C LEU A 1 -12.60 18.80 -7.95
N ASP A 2 -11.87 19.18 -6.89
CA ASP A 2 -12.40 19.57 -5.61
C ASP A 2 -13.49 20.66 -5.73
N ARG A 3 -13.17 21.80 -6.36
CA ARG A 3 -14.13 22.90 -6.59
C ARG A 3 -15.34 22.49 -7.44
N LYS A 4 -15.15 21.59 -8.42
CA LYS A 4 -16.25 21.02 -9.22
C LYS A 4 -17.19 20.16 -8.37
N ASN A 5 -16.66 19.55 -7.31
CA ASN A 5 -17.41 18.75 -6.35
C ASN A 5 -17.87 19.58 -5.12
N GLY A 6 -17.76 20.92 -5.16
CA GLY A 6 -18.31 21.80 -4.14
C GLY A 6 -17.53 21.85 -2.83
N PHE A 7 -16.20 21.67 -2.86
CA PHE A 7 -15.31 21.91 -1.72
C PHE A 7 -13.95 22.45 -2.18
N GLN A 8 -13.14 22.90 -1.27
CA GLN A 8 -11.75 23.29 -1.52
C GLN A 8 -10.84 22.39 -0.70
N LEU A 9 -9.91 21.73 -1.40
CA LEU A 9 -8.88 20.90 -0.77
C LEU A 9 -7.63 21.74 -0.50
N GLU A 10 -7.21 21.80 0.76
CA GLU A 10 -5.93 22.34 1.16
C GLU A 10 -4.96 21.21 1.45
N LEU A 11 -3.78 21.25 0.85
CA LEU A 11 -2.77 20.20 0.99
C LEU A 11 -1.63 20.67 1.89
N THR A 12 -1.34 19.88 2.91
CA THR A 12 -0.18 20.06 3.78
C THR A 12 0.82 18.92 3.51
N PRO A 13 1.86 19.13 2.69
CA PRO A 13 2.86 18.11 2.44
C PRO A 13 3.62 17.77 3.71
N VAL A 14 3.81 16.47 3.95
CA VAL A 14 4.58 15.94 5.10
C VAL A 14 5.61 14.93 4.60
N ALA A 15 6.67 14.72 5.38
CA ALA A 15 7.83 13.95 4.96
C ALA A 15 7.56 12.44 4.77
N ASN A 16 6.62 11.88 5.54
CA ASN A 16 6.38 10.43 5.56
C ASN A 16 5.04 10.08 6.21
N LEU A 17 4.69 8.80 6.19
CA LEU A 17 3.45 8.29 6.76
C LEU A 17 3.30 8.51 8.28
N PRO A 18 4.33 8.34 9.13
CA PRO A 18 4.26 8.73 10.53
C PRO A 18 3.90 10.21 10.75
N ALA A 19 4.48 11.13 9.98
CA ALA A 19 4.14 12.55 10.06
C ALA A 19 2.68 12.82 9.60
N SER A 20 2.20 12.10 8.59
CA SER A 20 0.79 12.16 8.15
C SER A 20 -0.18 11.74 9.24
N ARG A 21 0.13 10.64 9.94
CA ARG A 21 -0.66 10.14 11.08
C ARG A 21 -0.67 11.12 12.25
N LEU A 22 0.51 11.70 12.58
CA LEU A 22 0.62 12.71 13.64
C LEU A 22 -0.21 13.96 13.30
N ALA A 23 -0.21 14.40 12.05
CA ALA A 23 -0.96 15.58 11.63
C ALA A 23 -2.48 15.42 11.87
N VAL A 24 -3.06 14.25 11.56
CA VAL A 24 -4.49 14.02 11.80
C VAL A 24 -4.79 13.79 13.27
N THR A 25 -3.94 13.09 14.01
CA THR A 25 -4.17 12.87 15.47
C THR A 25 -4.02 14.13 16.30
N SER A 26 -3.18 15.08 15.88
CA SER A 26 -3.06 16.39 16.54
C SER A 26 -4.16 17.38 16.17
N GLY A 27 -5.01 17.04 15.19
CA GLY A 27 -6.04 17.95 14.69
C GLY A 27 -5.50 19.09 13.79
N SER A 28 -4.22 19.04 13.38
CA SER A 28 -3.64 20.05 12.48
C SER A 28 -4.16 19.94 11.04
N VAL A 29 -4.72 18.80 10.69
CA VAL A 29 -5.46 18.56 9.44
C VAL A 29 -6.73 17.76 9.73
N ASN A 30 -7.75 17.91 8.88
CA ASN A 30 -9.01 17.15 9.03
C ASN A 30 -8.86 15.69 8.58
N GLY A 31 -7.98 15.41 7.65
CA GLY A 31 -7.74 14.05 7.15
C GLY A 31 -6.31 13.86 6.68
N ALA A 32 -5.86 12.63 6.63
CA ALA A 32 -4.50 12.28 6.26
C ALA A 32 -4.43 10.91 5.58
N VAL A 33 -3.31 10.60 4.93
CA VAL A 33 -3.05 9.24 4.45
C VAL A 33 -2.56 8.37 5.61
N ALA A 34 -3.19 7.22 5.77
CA ALA A 34 -2.76 6.19 6.72
C ALA A 34 -2.98 4.79 6.13
N ASP A 35 -2.34 3.80 6.73
CA ASP A 35 -2.62 2.41 6.39
C ASP A 35 -3.72 1.81 7.27
N LEU A 36 -4.26 0.70 6.78
CA LEU A 36 -5.36 -0.01 7.41
C LEU A 36 -5.04 -0.48 8.84
N LEU A 37 -3.80 -0.95 9.11
CA LEU A 37 -3.43 -1.43 10.45
C LEU A 37 -3.44 -0.29 11.46
N TRP A 38 -2.95 0.87 11.06
CA TRP A 38 -2.99 2.05 11.90
C TRP A 38 -4.43 2.46 12.20
N ALA A 39 -5.31 2.46 11.18
CA ALA A 39 -6.72 2.79 11.38
C ALA A 39 -7.40 1.81 12.36
N GLN A 40 -7.10 0.52 12.24
CA GLN A 40 -7.56 -0.52 13.17
C GLN A 40 -7.04 -0.29 14.60
N ALA A 41 -5.74 -0.02 14.77
CA ALA A 41 -5.15 0.26 16.07
C ALA A 41 -5.80 1.50 16.72
N ARG A 42 -6.06 2.55 15.94
CA ARG A 42 -6.79 3.74 16.46
C ARG A 42 -8.21 3.42 16.88
N PHE A 43 -8.90 2.53 16.16
CA PHE A 43 -10.21 2.04 16.56
C PHE A 43 -10.14 1.27 17.90
N GLU A 44 -9.18 0.37 18.07
CA GLU A 44 -8.93 -0.38 19.30
C GLU A 44 -8.61 0.56 20.49
N ASP A 45 -7.93 1.67 20.26
CA ASP A 45 -7.63 2.71 21.25
C ASP A 45 -8.82 3.64 21.56
N GLY A 46 -10.01 3.40 20.98
CA GLY A 46 -11.20 4.24 21.18
C GLY A 46 -11.18 5.58 20.42
N ALA A 47 -10.35 5.73 19.42
CA ALA A 47 -10.27 6.90 18.55
C ALA A 47 -10.51 6.52 17.07
N PRO A 48 -11.74 6.09 16.72
CA PRO A 48 -12.08 5.58 15.40
C PRO A 48 -11.92 6.63 14.31
N HIS A 49 -11.61 6.15 13.10
CA HIS A 49 -11.50 6.98 11.90
C HIS A 49 -12.32 6.37 10.76
N LEU A 50 -13.00 7.21 10.00
CA LEU A 50 -13.54 6.83 8.70
C LEU A 50 -12.37 6.55 7.75
N TYR A 51 -12.40 5.41 7.09
CA TYR A 51 -11.39 4.96 6.14
C TYR A 51 -11.91 5.07 4.71
N VAL A 52 -11.33 5.97 3.91
CA VAL A 52 -11.64 6.14 2.49
C VAL A 52 -10.55 5.45 1.66
N PRO A 53 -10.84 4.36 0.95
CA PRO A 53 -9.84 3.61 0.18
C PRO A 53 -9.04 4.47 -0.80
N PHE A 54 -7.71 4.35 -0.74
CA PHE A 54 -6.80 5.08 -1.62
C PHE A 54 -5.99 4.17 -2.53
N SER A 55 -5.35 3.12 -2.01
CA SER A 55 -4.48 2.26 -2.82
C SER A 55 -4.47 0.82 -2.32
N SER A 56 -4.51 -0.11 -3.26
CA SER A 56 -4.29 -1.55 -3.04
C SER A 56 -2.81 -1.97 -3.22
N GLN A 57 -1.91 -1.04 -3.52
CA GLN A 57 -0.48 -1.35 -3.66
C GLN A 57 0.19 -1.51 -2.31
N ILE A 58 0.70 -2.71 -2.07
CA ILE A 58 1.52 -3.03 -0.88
C ILE A 58 3.00 -2.93 -1.24
N GLY A 59 3.40 -3.58 -2.34
CA GLY A 59 4.77 -3.67 -2.80
C GLY A 59 5.01 -4.90 -3.65
N ASP A 60 6.27 -5.16 -3.96
CA ASP A 60 6.70 -6.31 -4.75
C ASP A 60 7.93 -6.98 -4.15
N ILE A 61 8.14 -8.22 -4.56
CA ILE A 61 9.37 -8.96 -4.34
C ILE A 61 10.21 -8.82 -5.61
N VAL A 62 11.33 -8.10 -5.51
CA VAL A 62 12.18 -7.73 -6.65
C VAL A 62 13.49 -8.50 -6.60
N VAL A 63 13.89 -9.01 -7.76
CA VAL A 63 15.13 -9.77 -8.00
C VAL A 63 15.82 -9.26 -9.27
N ALA A 64 17.06 -9.71 -9.51
CA ALA A 64 17.71 -9.51 -10.81
C ALA A 64 16.90 -10.18 -11.94
N GLU A 65 17.00 -9.63 -13.16
CA GLU A 65 16.25 -10.13 -14.32
C GLU A 65 16.56 -11.61 -14.61
N ASP A 66 17.81 -12.01 -14.44
CA ASP A 66 18.33 -13.36 -14.66
C ASP A 66 18.27 -14.29 -13.43
N SER A 67 17.65 -13.85 -12.34
CA SER A 67 17.51 -14.66 -11.11
C SER A 67 16.61 -15.87 -11.33
N ASP A 68 16.95 -17.00 -10.72
CA ASP A 68 16.12 -18.23 -10.70
C ASP A 68 14.96 -18.20 -9.70
N ILE A 69 14.81 -17.10 -8.94
CA ILE A 69 13.72 -16.95 -7.96
C ILE A 69 12.42 -16.59 -8.69
N HIS A 70 11.45 -17.51 -8.70
CA HIS A 70 10.12 -17.37 -9.34
C HIS A 70 8.95 -17.62 -8.38
N ALA A 71 9.20 -18.27 -7.25
CA ALA A 71 8.19 -18.65 -6.28
C ALA A 71 8.68 -18.46 -4.85
N VAL A 72 7.76 -18.52 -3.89
CA VAL A 72 8.09 -18.40 -2.46
C VAL A 72 9.06 -19.50 -2.01
N ALA A 73 8.97 -20.70 -2.59
CA ALA A 73 9.85 -21.80 -2.27
C ALA A 73 11.32 -21.54 -2.61
N ASP A 74 11.58 -20.72 -3.63
CA ASP A 74 12.94 -20.41 -4.08
C ASP A 74 13.66 -19.42 -3.15
N LEU A 75 12.97 -18.88 -2.17
CA LEU A 75 13.54 -17.94 -1.19
C LEU A 75 14.34 -18.61 -0.08
N ALA A 76 14.21 -19.93 0.10
CA ALA A 76 15.01 -20.66 1.07
C ALA A 76 16.50 -20.63 0.71
N GLY A 77 17.35 -20.32 1.68
CA GLY A 77 18.81 -20.22 1.47
C GLY A 77 19.27 -18.91 0.84
N THR A 78 18.37 -17.97 0.56
CA THR A 78 18.71 -16.67 -0.05
C THR A 78 18.93 -15.57 0.99
N ARG A 79 19.57 -14.47 0.56
CA ARG A 79 19.73 -13.24 1.34
C ARG A 79 18.56 -12.30 1.00
N ILE A 80 17.67 -12.08 1.97
CA ILE A 80 16.43 -11.31 1.79
C ILE A 80 16.56 -9.95 2.45
N GLY A 81 16.42 -8.87 1.67
CA GLY A 81 16.25 -7.52 2.19
C GLY A 81 14.77 -7.19 2.36
N VAL A 82 14.36 -6.73 3.54
CA VAL A 82 12.96 -6.38 3.85
C VAL A 82 12.83 -4.90 4.17
N ALA A 83 11.98 -4.20 3.44
CA ALA A 83 11.68 -2.79 3.70
C ALA A 83 10.86 -2.61 4.98
N GLY A 84 11.39 -1.80 5.90
CA GLY A 84 10.81 -1.57 7.21
C GLY A 84 11.39 -2.49 8.28
N GLY A 85 10.56 -2.92 9.22
CA GLY A 85 10.95 -3.79 10.33
C GLY A 85 10.40 -5.23 10.20
N PRO A 86 10.66 -6.07 11.21
CA PRO A 86 10.10 -7.43 11.30
C PRO A 86 8.57 -7.47 11.30
N ASP A 87 7.93 -6.37 11.69
CA ASP A 87 6.49 -6.12 11.71
C ASP A 87 5.94 -5.60 10.38
N SER A 88 6.78 -5.48 9.34
CA SER A 88 6.31 -5.02 8.04
C SER A 88 5.30 -5.99 7.44
N LYS A 89 4.20 -5.44 6.88
CA LYS A 89 3.09 -6.23 6.31
C LYS A 89 3.55 -7.19 5.22
N GLY A 90 4.47 -6.72 4.36
CA GLY A 90 5.00 -7.54 3.28
C GLY A 90 5.74 -8.77 3.79
N TRP A 91 6.54 -8.61 4.84
CA TRP A 91 7.26 -9.71 5.47
C TRP A 91 6.32 -10.69 6.19
N ILE A 92 5.39 -10.17 7.01
CA ILE A 92 4.39 -11.02 7.68
C ILE A 92 3.59 -11.84 6.68
N LEU A 93 3.11 -11.19 5.61
CA LEU A 93 2.34 -11.85 4.56
C LEU A 93 3.15 -12.93 3.85
N LEU A 94 4.41 -12.64 3.50
CA LEU A 94 5.30 -13.60 2.87
C LEU A 94 5.57 -14.81 3.77
N GLN A 95 5.85 -14.58 5.06
CA GLN A 95 6.03 -15.67 6.01
C GLN A 95 4.78 -16.56 6.11
N LYS A 96 3.58 -15.97 6.15
CA LYS A 96 2.33 -16.74 6.19
C LYS A 96 2.12 -17.63 4.97
N VAL A 97 2.47 -17.14 3.78
CA VAL A 97 2.40 -17.94 2.55
C VAL A 97 3.46 -19.04 2.56
N ALA A 98 4.67 -18.75 3.01
CA ALA A 98 5.76 -19.73 3.13
C ALA A 98 5.41 -20.84 4.14
N GLU A 99 4.86 -20.48 5.32
CA GLU A 99 4.40 -21.43 6.34
C GLU A 99 3.36 -22.41 5.79
N GLN A 100 2.42 -21.96 4.93
CA GLN A 100 1.45 -22.84 4.27
C GLN A 100 2.10 -23.86 3.33
N GLN A 101 3.31 -23.57 2.85
CA GLN A 101 4.12 -24.46 2.02
C GLN A 101 5.13 -25.27 2.84
N GLY A 102 5.07 -25.19 4.18
CA GLY A 102 5.99 -25.88 5.07
C GLY A 102 7.38 -25.22 5.17
N ILE A 103 7.54 -23.98 4.73
CA ILE A 103 8.80 -23.25 4.70
C ILE A 103 8.84 -22.21 5.82
N LYS A 104 9.87 -22.25 6.64
CA LYS A 104 10.13 -21.27 7.70
C LYS A 104 11.19 -20.28 7.24
N LEU A 105 10.81 -19.26 6.49
CA LEU A 105 11.74 -18.31 5.88
C LEU A 105 12.67 -17.62 6.88
N ALA A 106 12.19 -17.30 8.07
CA ALA A 106 13.01 -16.69 9.11
C ALA A 106 14.16 -17.60 9.61
N GLU A 107 14.05 -18.93 9.43
CA GLU A 107 15.05 -19.91 9.80
C GLU A 107 15.90 -20.36 8.60
N SER A 108 15.34 -20.30 7.39
CA SER A 108 15.95 -20.85 6.17
C SER A 108 16.59 -19.81 5.25
N ALA A 109 16.49 -18.52 5.55
CA ALA A 109 17.05 -17.42 4.76
C ALA A 109 17.80 -16.42 5.65
N GLU A 110 18.74 -15.68 5.05
CA GLU A 110 19.41 -14.56 5.73
C GLU A 110 18.58 -13.29 5.56
N VAL A 111 17.88 -12.85 6.61
CA VAL A 111 16.97 -11.72 6.54
C VAL A 111 17.57 -10.46 7.15
N GLN A 112 17.57 -9.35 6.39
CA GLN A 112 17.97 -8.05 6.90
C GLN A 112 16.88 -7.01 6.67
N PHE A 113 16.69 -6.12 7.64
CA PHE A 113 15.68 -5.06 7.60
C PHE A 113 16.37 -3.70 7.39
N ALA A 114 15.88 -2.93 6.42
CA ALA A 114 16.45 -1.60 6.15
C ALA A 114 15.43 -0.69 5.44
N ALA A 115 15.80 0.59 5.30
CA ALA A 115 15.04 1.53 4.50
C ALA A 115 15.09 1.15 3.00
N PRO A 116 13.99 1.34 2.23
CA PRO A 116 13.90 0.96 0.82
C PRO A 116 15.04 1.45 -0.08
N PRO A 117 15.54 2.71 0.07
CA PRO A 117 16.69 3.16 -0.74
C PRO A 117 17.97 2.34 -0.50
N LEU A 118 18.22 1.95 0.75
CA LEU A 118 19.39 1.13 1.12
C LEU A 118 19.26 -0.28 0.55
N LEU A 119 18.07 -0.86 0.59
CA LEU A 119 17.80 -2.18 0.00
C LEU A 119 17.95 -2.17 -1.52
N SER A 120 17.49 -1.12 -2.20
CA SER A 120 17.70 -0.96 -3.63
C SER A 120 19.19 -0.91 -3.98
N GLN A 121 20.02 -0.26 -3.15
CA GLN A 121 21.48 -0.26 -3.32
C GLN A 121 22.09 -1.62 -3.01
N ALA A 122 21.65 -2.29 -1.95
CA ALA A 122 22.13 -3.62 -1.57
C ALA A 122 21.86 -4.64 -2.71
N LEU A 123 20.66 -4.59 -3.31
CA LEU A 123 20.31 -5.43 -4.45
C LEU A 123 21.23 -5.14 -5.66
N ARG A 124 21.44 -3.87 -6.03
CA ARG A 124 22.34 -3.49 -7.14
C ARG A 124 23.79 -3.91 -6.92
N ARG A 125 24.22 -4.07 -5.67
CA ARG A 125 25.58 -4.52 -5.30
C ARG A 125 25.66 -6.01 -5.03
N SER A 126 24.59 -6.77 -5.30
CA SER A 126 24.50 -8.20 -5.02
C SER A 126 24.80 -8.56 -3.55
N GLN A 127 24.53 -7.64 -2.63
CA GLN A 127 24.62 -7.87 -1.18
C GLN A 127 23.40 -8.62 -0.66
N VAL A 128 22.28 -8.56 -1.36
CA VAL A 128 21.08 -9.38 -1.20
C VAL A 128 20.66 -9.95 -2.55
N ASP A 129 20.00 -11.08 -2.54
CA ASP A 129 19.52 -11.79 -3.74
C ASP A 129 18.11 -11.33 -4.12
N VAL A 130 17.33 -10.89 -3.14
CA VAL A 130 15.94 -10.45 -3.29
C VAL A 130 15.60 -9.35 -2.29
N ILE A 131 14.73 -8.43 -2.67
CA ILE A 131 14.18 -7.44 -1.75
C ILE A 131 12.66 -7.46 -1.76
N ILE A 132 12.08 -7.29 -0.57
CA ILE A 132 10.66 -6.99 -0.35
C ILE A 132 10.59 -5.49 -0.16
N THR A 133 9.99 -4.77 -1.09
CA THR A 133 10.00 -3.30 -1.06
C THR A 133 8.66 -2.69 -1.43
N TYR A 134 8.48 -1.41 -1.14
CA TYR A 134 7.26 -0.70 -1.48
C TYR A 134 7.12 -0.54 -3.00
N TRP A 135 5.88 -0.54 -3.49
CA TRP A 135 5.55 -0.56 -4.91
C TRP A 135 6.30 0.47 -5.76
N HIS A 136 6.50 1.70 -5.27
CA HIS A 136 7.16 2.76 -6.02
C HIS A 136 8.69 2.60 -6.09
N PHE A 137 9.30 1.91 -5.13
CA PHE A 137 10.70 1.49 -5.23
C PHE A 137 10.86 0.31 -6.19
N ALA A 138 9.96 -0.66 -6.12
CA ALA A 138 9.91 -1.77 -7.09
C ALA A 138 9.71 -1.25 -8.51
N ALA A 139 8.77 -0.31 -8.72
CA ALA A 139 8.51 0.29 -10.02
C ALA A 139 9.73 1.07 -10.57
N ARG A 140 10.51 1.73 -9.72
CA ARG A 140 11.77 2.38 -10.14
C ARG A 140 12.79 1.35 -10.60
N LEU A 141 13.07 0.33 -9.80
CA LEU A 141 14.01 -0.74 -10.16
C LEU A 141 13.62 -1.42 -11.47
N THR A 142 12.37 -1.86 -11.60
CA THR A 142 11.92 -2.53 -12.83
C THR A 142 11.86 -1.60 -14.04
N GLY A 143 11.67 -0.30 -13.83
CA GLY A 143 11.74 0.70 -14.88
C GLY A 143 13.17 0.99 -15.37
N GLU A 144 14.17 0.93 -14.49
CA GLU A 144 15.59 1.08 -14.84
C GLU A 144 16.11 -0.07 -15.73
N GLY A 145 15.43 -1.23 -15.71
CA GLY A 145 15.87 -2.46 -16.38
C GLY A 145 16.90 -3.26 -15.57
N GLY A 146 17.07 -4.52 -15.92
CA GLY A 146 17.93 -5.49 -15.21
C GLY A 146 17.31 -6.04 -13.91
N TRP A 147 16.08 -5.63 -13.58
CA TRP A 147 15.34 -6.06 -12.40
C TRP A 147 13.90 -6.44 -12.78
N ARG A 148 13.36 -7.44 -12.11
CA ARG A 148 11.96 -7.85 -12.27
C ARG A 148 11.27 -8.12 -10.94
N SER A 149 9.95 -8.04 -10.91
CA SER A 149 9.16 -8.63 -9.83
C SER A 149 9.18 -10.15 -9.99
N ALA A 150 9.71 -10.88 -9.00
CA ALA A 150 9.59 -12.34 -8.95
C ALA A 150 8.13 -12.75 -8.79
N PHE A 151 7.43 -12.10 -7.85
CA PHE A 151 5.99 -12.18 -7.64
C PHE A 151 5.52 -10.94 -6.85
N ARG A 152 4.22 -10.64 -6.96
CA ARG A 152 3.63 -9.45 -6.36
C ARG A 152 3.05 -9.76 -4.98
N MET A 153 2.94 -8.74 -4.13
CA MET A 153 2.22 -8.88 -2.86
C MET A 153 0.74 -9.26 -3.06
N SER A 154 0.12 -8.84 -4.16
CA SER A 154 -1.24 -9.27 -4.54
C SER A 154 -1.35 -10.78 -4.81
N ASP A 155 -0.26 -11.42 -5.26
CA ASP A 155 -0.21 -12.87 -5.46
C ASP A 155 -0.15 -13.61 -4.12
N LEU A 156 0.55 -13.03 -3.13
CA LEU A 156 0.56 -13.56 -1.76
C LEU A 156 -0.83 -13.47 -1.10
N LEU A 157 -1.56 -12.36 -1.31
CA LEU A 157 -2.96 -12.25 -0.85
C LEU A 157 -3.82 -13.37 -1.44
N ALA A 158 -3.72 -13.61 -2.75
CA ALA A 158 -4.46 -14.69 -3.41
C ALA A 158 -4.06 -16.08 -2.89
N ALA A 159 -2.79 -16.32 -2.60
CA ALA A 159 -2.31 -17.59 -2.06
C ALA A 159 -2.98 -17.93 -0.72
N ILE A 160 -3.28 -16.92 0.10
CA ILE A 160 -4.02 -17.07 1.37
C ILE A 160 -5.54 -16.83 1.21
N LYS A 161 -6.05 -16.91 -0.02
CA LYS A 161 -7.47 -16.80 -0.37
C LYS A 161 -8.10 -15.45 0.03
N LEU A 162 -7.36 -14.36 -0.12
CA LEU A 162 -7.85 -12.98 -0.01
C LEU A 162 -7.95 -12.34 -1.39
N ASP A 163 -8.80 -11.32 -1.51
CA ASP A 163 -8.88 -10.51 -2.74
C ASP A 163 -7.52 -9.85 -3.02
N ARG A 164 -7.07 -9.94 -4.28
CA ARG A 164 -5.79 -9.35 -4.74
C ARG A 164 -5.76 -7.83 -4.66
N ASN A 165 -6.92 -7.19 -4.69
CA ASN A 165 -7.08 -5.74 -4.76
C ASN A 165 -7.62 -5.15 -3.45
N LEU A 166 -7.10 -5.59 -2.30
CA LEU A 166 -7.46 -5.03 -1.00
C LEU A 166 -6.83 -3.65 -0.81
N PRO A 167 -7.61 -2.60 -0.52
CA PRO A 167 -7.07 -1.27 -0.26
C PRO A 167 -6.43 -1.19 1.12
N VAL A 168 -5.11 -1.30 1.17
CA VAL A 168 -4.31 -1.26 2.40
C VAL A 168 -3.87 0.14 2.81
N LEU A 169 -3.99 1.12 1.91
CA LEU A 169 -3.82 2.54 2.18
C LEU A 169 -5.13 3.28 1.96
N GLY A 170 -5.45 4.20 2.85
CA GLY A 170 -6.64 5.03 2.80
C GLY A 170 -6.37 6.47 3.20
N TYR A 171 -7.29 7.36 2.89
CA TYR A 171 -7.45 8.59 3.63
C TYR A 171 -8.27 8.29 4.88
N VAL A 172 -7.82 8.81 6.01
CA VAL A 172 -8.47 8.65 7.32
C VAL A 172 -8.94 10.01 7.83
N PHE A 173 -10.12 10.03 8.42
CA PHE A 173 -10.74 11.21 9.04
C PHE A 173 -11.26 10.79 10.40
N PRO A 174 -11.11 11.59 11.50
CA PRO A 174 -11.75 11.27 12.76
C PRO A 174 -13.24 10.98 12.55
N ALA A 175 -13.76 9.89 13.15
CA ALA A 175 -15.10 9.40 12.84
C ALA A 175 -16.19 10.44 13.16
N ASP A 176 -16.09 11.11 14.32
CA ASP A 176 -17.06 12.15 14.73
C ASP A 176 -17.06 13.30 13.73
N TRP A 177 -15.87 13.77 13.32
CA TRP A 177 -15.77 14.82 12.32
C TRP A 177 -16.34 14.38 10.97
N ALA A 178 -16.08 13.15 10.53
CA ALA A 178 -16.59 12.61 9.28
C ALA A 178 -18.12 12.47 9.31
N ASP A 179 -18.71 12.10 10.46
CA ASP A 179 -20.15 11.99 10.66
C ASP A 179 -20.83 13.35 10.56
N ASP A 180 -20.27 14.39 11.16
CA ASP A 180 -20.77 15.76 11.04
C ASP A 180 -20.64 16.31 9.60
N HIS A 181 -19.76 15.72 8.79
CA HIS A 181 -19.45 16.18 7.43
C HIS A 181 -19.71 15.12 6.35
N ARG A 182 -20.69 14.21 6.53
CA ARG A 182 -20.97 13.09 5.60
C ARG A 182 -21.07 13.50 4.14
N GLY A 183 -21.82 14.57 3.85
CA GLY A 183 -21.93 15.06 2.49
C GLY A 183 -20.62 15.58 1.90
N LEU A 184 -19.68 16.04 2.72
CA LEU A 184 -18.33 16.39 2.29
C LEU A 184 -17.51 15.14 2.01
N MET A 185 -17.62 14.10 2.85
CA MET A 185 -16.93 12.82 2.65
C MET A 185 -17.34 12.17 1.32
N ASP A 186 -18.63 12.18 0.98
CA ASP A 186 -19.11 11.67 -0.31
C ASP A 186 -18.55 12.47 -1.50
N ARG A 187 -18.49 13.79 -1.39
CA ARG A 187 -17.91 14.65 -2.43
C ARG A 187 -16.41 14.45 -2.55
N PHE A 188 -15.69 14.29 -1.44
CA PHE A 188 -14.26 13.98 -1.42
C PHE A 188 -13.99 12.62 -2.08
N ALA A 189 -14.68 11.56 -1.69
CA ALA A 189 -14.54 10.23 -2.27
C ALA A 189 -14.82 10.21 -3.77
N ARG A 190 -15.88 10.91 -4.21
CA ARG A 190 -16.20 11.08 -5.63
C ARG A 190 -15.08 11.82 -6.38
N SER A 191 -14.57 12.91 -5.83
CA SER A 191 -13.45 13.66 -6.42
C SER A 191 -12.19 12.80 -6.54
N LEU A 192 -11.91 11.97 -5.53
CA LEU A 192 -10.81 11.02 -5.54
C LEU A 192 -10.97 9.96 -6.64
N GLN A 193 -12.17 9.38 -6.78
CA GLN A 193 -12.48 8.41 -7.84
C GLN A 193 -12.33 9.04 -9.24
N GLN A 194 -12.85 10.25 -9.43
CA GLN A 194 -12.68 10.99 -10.69
C GLN A 194 -11.21 11.23 -11.02
N ALA A 195 -10.42 11.69 -10.05
CA ALA A 195 -8.98 11.90 -10.25
C ALA A 195 -8.26 10.61 -10.66
N LYS A 196 -8.58 9.49 -10.01
CA LYS A 196 -8.00 8.18 -10.34
C LYS A 196 -8.42 7.72 -11.73
N LYS A 197 -9.69 7.90 -12.09
CA LYS A 197 -10.17 7.58 -13.43
C LYS A 197 -9.45 8.42 -14.49
N GLU A 198 -9.32 9.73 -14.32
CA GLU A 198 -8.59 10.61 -15.24
C GLU A 198 -7.13 10.19 -15.40
N LEU A 199 -6.47 9.79 -14.29
CA LEU A 199 -5.09 9.28 -14.31
C LEU A 199 -5.00 7.88 -14.97
N SER A 200 -6.02 7.06 -14.87
CA SER A 200 -6.05 5.75 -15.54
C SER A 200 -6.25 5.91 -17.06
N ASP A 201 -7.14 6.82 -17.47
CA ASP A 201 -7.61 6.94 -18.85
C ASP A 201 -6.68 7.82 -19.71
N SER A 202 -5.90 8.72 -19.12
CA SER A 202 -5.17 9.75 -19.88
C SER A 202 -3.73 9.98 -19.39
N GLU A 203 -2.79 9.88 -20.33
CA GLU A 203 -1.39 10.23 -20.09
C GLU A 203 -1.17 11.73 -19.88
N ARG A 204 -2.04 12.59 -20.44
CA ARG A 204 -1.92 14.05 -20.34
C ARG A 204 -1.79 14.55 -18.90
N PHE A 205 -2.53 13.96 -17.97
CA PHE A 205 -2.46 14.36 -16.57
C PHE A 205 -1.14 13.91 -15.92
N TRP A 206 -0.59 12.78 -16.33
CA TRP A 206 0.71 12.29 -15.86
C TRP A 206 1.86 13.20 -16.27
N GLN A 207 1.83 13.74 -17.48
CA GLN A 207 2.84 14.71 -17.94
C GLN A 207 2.85 15.98 -17.09
N ARG A 208 1.70 16.39 -16.55
CA ARG A 208 1.60 17.52 -15.62
C ARG A 208 2.12 17.18 -14.22
N LEU A 209 2.03 15.92 -13.80
CA LEU A 209 2.52 15.44 -12.50
C LEU A 209 4.02 15.13 -12.52
N ARG A 210 4.57 14.81 -13.68
CA ARG A 210 5.96 14.38 -13.85
C ARG A 210 6.99 15.30 -13.17
N PRO A 211 6.92 16.63 -13.28
CA PRO A 211 7.84 17.53 -12.57
C PRO A 211 7.78 17.37 -11.05
N LEU A 212 6.59 17.09 -10.50
CA LEU A 212 6.40 16.85 -9.06
C LEU A 212 6.92 15.48 -8.63
N MET A 213 6.96 14.50 -9.52
CA MET A 213 7.52 13.17 -9.28
C MET A 213 9.05 13.18 -9.27
N GLY A 214 9.67 14.21 -9.86
CA GLY A 214 11.12 14.33 -9.95
C GLY A 214 11.76 13.19 -10.76
N GLU A 215 11.04 12.63 -11.76
CA GLU A 215 11.48 11.49 -12.53
C GLU A 215 11.79 11.84 -13.97
N PRO A 216 13.08 12.01 -14.34
CA PRO A 216 13.49 12.35 -15.70
C PRO A 216 13.45 11.16 -16.66
N ASP A 217 13.65 9.94 -16.16
CA ASP A 217 13.70 8.73 -16.99
C ASP A 217 12.28 8.31 -17.43
N ASP A 218 12.12 8.08 -18.75
CA ASP A 218 10.81 7.73 -19.32
C ASP A 218 10.35 6.33 -18.93
N ALA A 219 11.25 5.35 -18.87
CA ALA A 219 10.89 3.98 -18.56
C ALA A 219 10.50 3.85 -17.09
N VAL A 220 11.24 4.51 -16.19
CA VAL A 220 10.89 4.60 -14.76
C VAL A 220 9.57 5.34 -14.57
N PHE A 221 9.35 6.47 -15.25
CA PHE A 221 8.11 7.21 -15.22
C PHE A 221 6.91 6.33 -15.64
N GLN A 222 7.04 5.58 -16.73
CA GLN A 222 5.96 4.68 -17.20
C GLN A 222 5.73 3.51 -16.23
N SER A 223 6.79 2.98 -15.61
CA SER A 223 6.68 1.94 -14.59
C SER A 223 5.92 2.44 -13.35
N LEU A 224 6.24 3.63 -12.85
CA LEU A 224 5.54 4.30 -11.76
C LEU A 224 4.06 4.54 -12.08
N ARG A 225 3.77 5.02 -13.28
CA ARG A 225 2.40 5.20 -13.77
C ARG A 225 1.62 3.89 -13.76
N LYS A 226 2.18 2.83 -14.36
CA LYS A 226 1.57 1.49 -14.38
C LYS A 226 1.29 0.98 -12.97
N GLY A 227 2.27 1.11 -12.07
CA GLY A 227 2.13 0.71 -10.67
C GLY A 227 1.01 1.46 -9.96
N PHE A 228 0.91 2.78 -10.12
CA PHE A 228 -0.15 3.57 -9.52
C PHE A 228 -1.54 3.16 -10.04
N VAL A 229 -1.69 3.02 -11.37
CA VAL A 229 -2.97 2.64 -12.00
C VAL A 229 -3.39 1.23 -11.55
N ALA A 230 -2.46 0.28 -11.50
CA ALA A 230 -2.73 -1.06 -11.00
C ALA A 230 -3.17 -1.10 -9.53
N GLY A 231 -2.82 -0.07 -8.76
CA GLY A 231 -3.20 0.08 -7.36
C GLY A 231 -4.49 0.84 -7.11
N VAL A 232 -5.23 1.23 -8.16
CA VAL A 232 -6.53 1.88 -7.98
C VAL A 232 -7.50 0.87 -7.37
N PRO A 233 -8.03 1.13 -6.16
CA PRO A 233 -8.88 0.17 -5.50
C PRO A 233 -10.24 0.05 -6.19
N LEU A 234 -10.74 -1.16 -6.21
CA LEU A 234 -12.12 -1.43 -6.60
C LEU A 234 -13.08 -1.07 -5.45
N PRO A 235 -14.37 -0.83 -5.72
CA PRO A 235 -15.36 -0.54 -4.67
C PRO A 235 -15.38 -1.60 -3.57
N LEU A 236 -15.58 -1.19 -2.33
CA LEU A 236 -15.66 -2.10 -1.19
C LEU A 236 -17.01 -2.81 -1.17
N THR A 237 -16.97 -4.11 -1.40
CA THR A 237 -18.10 -5.03 -1.14
C THR A 237 -18.01 -5.60 0.27
N ASP A 238 -19.09 -6.22 0.77
CA ASP A 238 -19.06 -6.91 2.07
C ASP A 238 -17.96 -7.98 2.11
N GLN A 239 -17.77 -8.72 1.00
CA GLN A 239 -16.70 -9.72 0.89
C GLN A 239 -15.31 -9.09 1.04
N ARG A 240 -15.06 -7.92 0.41
CA ARG A 240 -13.77 -7.23 0.56
C ARG A 240 -13.55 -6.69 1.95
N ILE A 241 -14.58 -6.19 2.61
CA ILE A 241 -14.48 -5.79 4.02
C ILE A 241 -14.17 -7.01 4.90
N ALA A 242 -14.80 -8.15 4.66
CA ALA A 242 -14.47 -9.39 5.34
C ALA A 242 -13.01 -9.83 5.10
N ASP A 243 -12.51 -9.68 3.88
CA ASP A 243 -11.11 -9.97 3.54
C ASP A 243 -10.13 -8.98 4.20
N LEU A 244 -10.48 -7.68 4.31
CA LEU A 244 -9.70 -6.70 5.09
C LEU A 244 -9.63 -7.11 6.56
N HIS A 245 -10.73 -7.54 7.16
CA HIS A 245 -10.76 -8.06 8.54
C HIS A 245 -9.90 -9.32 8.70
N ARG A 246 -9.88 -10.22 7.72
CA ARG A 246 -9.01 -11.39 7.74
C ARG A 246 -7.54 -11.00 7.62
N LEU A 247 -7.22 -10.03 6.76
CA LEU A 247 -5.86 -9.50 6.64
C LEU A 247 -5.40 -8.86 7.95
N LEU A 248 -6.26 -8.07 8.59
CA LEU A 248 -5.97 -7.47 9.91
C LEU A 248 -5.67 -8.54 10.97
N ALA A 249 -6.48 -9.58 11.05
CA ALA A 249 -6.27 -10.68 11.99
C ALA A 249 -4.94 -11.42 11.72
N LEU A 250 -4.58 -11.65 10.46
CA LEU A 250 -3.30 -12.26 10.06
C LEU A 250 -2.10 -11.39 10.42
N THR A 251 -2.27 -10.08 10.52
CA THR A 251 -1.22 -9.11 10.86
C THR A 251 -1.23 -8.68 12.33
N GLY A 252 -1.97 -9.40 13.18
CA GLY A 252 -1.91 -9.25 14.64
C GLY A 252 -3.00 -8.38 15.29
N ALA A 253 -3.97 -7.85 14.51
CA ALA A 253 -5.10 -7.13 15.07
C ALA A 253 -6.04 -8.07 15.85
N ASN A 254 -6.68 -7.55 16.89
CA ASN A 254 -7.64 -8.32 17.68
C ASN A 254 -8.88 -8.71 16.85
N PRO A 255 -9.13 -10.02 16.63
CA PRO A 255 -10.25 -10.45 15.80
C PRO A 255 -11.63 -10.13 16.42
N ASP A 256 -11.71 -9.93 17.74
CA ASP A 256 -12.95 -9.62 18.44
C ASP A 256 -13.23 -8.12 18.56
N ASN A 257 -12.27 -7.27 18.23
CA ASN A 257 -12.40 -5.80 18.26
C ASN A 257 -12.00 -5.19 16.91
N ARG A 258 -12.79 -5.46 15.86
CA ARG A 258 -12.55 -5.00 14.49
C ARG A 258 -13.30 -3.72 14.17
N MET A 259 -12.69 -2.88 13.36
CA MET A 259 -13.39 -1.73 12.77
C MET A 259 -14.70 -2.17 12.13
N PRO A 260 -15.85 -1.62 12.51
CA PRO A 260 -17.14 -1.96 11.90
C PRO A 260 -17.21 -1.49 10.43
N ALA A 261 -18.12 -2.09 9.67
CA ALA A 261 -18.22 -1.86 8.22
C ALA A 261 -18.60 -0.42 7.83
N ASP A 262 -19.24 0.33 8.71
CA ASP A 262 -19.62 1.74 8.53
C ASP A 262 -18.44 2.72 8.66
N LEU A 263 -17.33 2.29 9.23
CA LEU A 263 -16.07 3.04 9.20
C LEU A 263 -15.29 2.88 7.89
N PHE A 264 -15.80 2.09 6.94
CA PHE A 264 -15.24 1.99 5.59
C PHE A 264 -16.13 2.73 4.60
N HIS A 265 -15.61 3.78 3.98
CA HIS A 265 -16.31 4.45 2.90
C HIS A 265 -16.30 3.57 1.64
N ARG A 266 -17.47 3.07 1.25
CA ARG A 266 -17.57 2.06 0.16
C ARG A 266 -17.35 2.63 -1.24
N GLY A 267 -17.38 3.96 -1.40
CA GLY A 267 -17.52 4.60 -2.69
C GLY A 267 -18.99 4.53 -3.16
N GLN A 268 -19.39 5.42 -4.04
CA GLN A 268 -20.66 5.23 -4.75
C GLN A 268 -20.38 4.42 -6.03
N PRO A 269 -21.28 3.53 -6.44
CA PRO A 269 -21.14 2.79 -7.69
C PRO A 269 -21.11 3.71 -8.90
#